data_ab0144158e4eb22d8eaa8f8e081f1149
#
_entry.id   ab0144158e4eb22d8eaa8f8e081f1149
#
_cell.length_a   1.000
_cell.length_b   1.000
_cell.length_c   1.000
_cell.angle_alpha   90.00
_cell.angle_beta   90.00
_cell.angle_gamma   90.00
#
_symmetry.space_group_name_H-M   'P 1'
#
loop_
_entity.id
_entity.type
_entity.pdbx_description
1 polymer ?
#
loop_
_entity_poly.entity_id
_entity_poly.type
_entity_poly.pdbx_seq_one_letter_code
_entity_poly.pdbx_strand_id
1 'polypeptide(L)'
;MKYWNKRKKYQLIYMLVDFVSAMLVWMAFLLFRWLVYEGRIFSVNTVLIPMFNFYWPLLLYPIGCVLVYYLSGYYLRPLRKPYSRELRRTLISSMIISIGAFFLFVIDDPINGNYDRYLTSLLVLFAIQFVGCYFPRLLVTFIAHKLDDVAPRRYTIHSIDEVHEFEKAHAQHPYDEVILDLRSETKENDIYLLINRLYPANVEISVVPSLYDMLTGAAVIADVADQPLIPITEHKMSDAGLCIKRAFDVVFSLIALVLFSPVYLLVALAVWSTSRGPIFYRQERIGLHGIPFNIIKFRTMRIHAENDTPQ
;
A
#
# COMPACT_ATOMS: atom_id res chain seq x y z
N MET A 1 -2.86 -18.02 -8.91
CA MET A 1 -4.04 -17.92 -7.99
C MET A 1 -3.69 -18.22 -6.52
N LYS A 2 -2.93 -19.28 -6.22
CA LYS A 2 -2.59 -19.67 -4.82
C LYS A 2 -1.71 -18.65 -4.07
N TYR A 3 -0.72 -18.06 -4.74
CA TYR A 3 0.17 -17.03 -4.16
C TYR A 3 -0.56 -15.69 -3.92
N TRP A 4 -1.42 -15.27 -4.85
CA TRP A 4 -2.22 -14.06 -4.71
C TRP A 4 -3.20 -14.14 -3.54
N ASN A 5 -3.79 -15.32 -3.31
CA ASN A 5 -4.61 -15.61 -2.14
C ASN A 5 -3.78 -15.60 -0.84
N LYS A 6 -2.53 -16.13 -0.86
CA LYS A 6 -1.62 -16.07 0.28
C LYS A 6 -1.23 -14.62 0.62
N ARG A 7 -0.84 -13.83 -0.38
CA ARG A 7 -0.50 -12.40 -0.20
C ARG A 7 -1.65 -11.63 0.45
N LYS A 8 -2.88 -11.78 -0.04
CA LYS A 8 -4.06 -11.13 0.56
C LYS A 8 -4.31 -11.62 1.99
N LYS A 9 -4.14 -12.91 2.25
CA LYS A 9 -4.29 -13.47 3.58
C LYS A 9 -3.31 -12.83 4.57
N TYR A 10 -2.02 -12.77 4.25
CA TYR A 10 -1.03 -12.15 5.12
C TYR A 10 -1.23 -10.63 5.24
N GLN A 11 -1.63 -9.95 4.18
CA GLN A 11 -2.00 -8.54 4.24
C GLN A 11 -3.11 -8.30 5.28
N LEU A 12 -4.15 -9.13 5.27
CA LEU A 12 -5.24 -9.05 6.23
C LEU A 12 -4.77 -9.38 7.66
N ILE A 13 -3.93 -10.40 7.82
CA ILE A 13 -3.36 -10.78 9.13
C ILE A 13 -2.56 -9.61 9.72
N TYR A 14 -1.68 -8.97 8.94
CA TYR A 14 -0.91 -7.82 9.40
C TYR A 14 -1.83 -6.65 9.79
N MET A 15 -2.87 -6.35 8.99
CA MET A 15 -3.84 -5.30 9.32
C MET A 15 -4.58 -5.58 10.63
N LEU A 16 -5.01 -6.82 10.86
CA LEU A 16 -5.68 -7.22 12.10
C LEU A 16 -4.74 -7.15 13.30
N VAL A 17 -3.52 -7.65 13.16
CA VAL A 17 -2.51 -7.58 14.23
C VAL A 17 -2.18 -6.13 14.57
N ASP A 18 -2.01 -5.27 13.57
CA ASP A 18 -1.75 -3.85 13.77
C ASP A 18 -2.91 -3.14 14.46
N PHE A 19 -4.13 -3.45 14.07
CA PHE A 19 -5.34 -2.89 14.68
C PHE A 19 -5.44 -3.28 16.17
N VAL A 20 -5.29 -4.57 16.48
CA VAL A 20 -5.33 -5.07 17.86
C VAL A 20 -4.17 -4.51 18.69
N SER A 21 -2.97 -4.49 18.13
CA SER A 21 -1.77 -3.93 18.79
C SER A 21 -1.95 -2.45 19.11
N ALA A 22 -2.46 -1.67 18.15
CA ALA A 22 -2.73 -0.24 18.36
C ALA A 22 -3.81 -0.01 19.43
N MET A 23 -4.84 -0.84 19.50
CA MET A 23 -5.84 -0.78 20.55
C MET A 23 -5.23 -1.03 21.94
N LEU A 24 -4.36 -2.06 22.06
CA LEU A 24 -3.64 -2.37 23.30
C LEU A 24 -2.66 -1.24 23.68
N VAL A 25 -1.97 -0.67 22.70
CA VAL A 25 -1.08 0.49 22.88
C VAL A 25 -1.84 1.68 23.46
N TRP A 26 -3.00 1.99 22.90
CA TRP A 26 -3.82 3.10 23.42
C TRP A 26 -4.30 2.85 24.84
N MET A 27 -4.74 1.62 25.13
CA MET A 27 -5.12 1.25 26.52
C MET A 27 -3.94 1.35 27.48
N ALA A 28 -2.77 0.88 27.09
CA ALA A 28 -1.54 0.99 27.91
C ALA A 28 -1.14 2.45 28.13
N PHE A 29 -1.29 3.31 27.12
CA PHE A 29 -1.05 4.74 27.25
C PHE A 29 -2.04 5.42 28.20
N LEU A 30 -3.33 5.07 28.13
CA LEU A 30 -4.32 5.57 29.08
C LEU A 30 -4.04 5.11 30.50
N LEU A 31 -3.62 3.85 30.68
CA LEU A 31 -3.22 3.32 31.97
C LEU A 31 -1.99 4.08 32.53
N PHE A 32 -0.98 4.33 31.70
CA PHE A 32 0.17 5.16 32.07
C PHE A 32 -0.27 6.54 32.55
N ARG A 33 -1.13 7.21 31.79
CA ARG A 33 -1.63 8.54 32.16
C ARG A 33 -2.40 8.52 33.47
N TRP A 34 -3.21 7.49 33.70
CA TRP A 34 -3.95 7.32 34.93
C TRP A 34 -3.02 7.14 36.14
N LEU A 35 -1.99 6.30 36.02
CA LEU A 35 -1.03 6.02 37.07
C LEU A 35 -0.13 7.22 37.43
N VAL A 36 0.35 7.95 36.38
CA VAL A 36 1.35 9.03 36.59
C VAL A 36 0.68 10.35 36.96
N TYR A 37 -0.52 10.61 36.46
CA TYR A 37 -1.21 11.88 36.70
C TYR A 37 -2.32 11.78 37.77
N GLU A 38 -2.25 10.75 38.65
CA GLU A 38 -3.12 10.57 39.83
C GLU A 38 -4.62 10.60 39.55
N GLY A 39 -5.07 9.97 38.49
CA GLY A 39 -6.49 9.85 38.19
C GLY A 39 -7.22 11.17 37.90
N ARG A 40 -6.56 12.30 37.89
CA ARG A 40 -7.17 13.63 37.69
C ARG A 40 -7.77 13.82 36.31
N ILE A 41 -7.42 12.96 35.37
CA ILE A 41 -7.99 12.98 34.00
C ILE A 41 -9.43 12.44 33.99
N PHE A 42 -9.77 11.61 34.98
CA PHE A 42 -11.11 11.06 35.17
C PHE A 42 -11.76 11.64 36.44
N SER A 43 -12.05 12.93 36.45
CA SER A 43 -12.83 13.49 37.56
C SER A 43 -14.27 12.97 37.49
N VAL A 44 -14.75 12.36 38.58
CA VAL A 44 -16.02 11.67 38.72
C VAL A 44 -17.24 12.57 38.45
N ASN A 45 -17.07 13.89 38.40
CA ASN A 45 -18.15 14.86 38.23
C ASN A 45 -18.64 15.11 36.79
N THR A 46 -18.08 14.41 35.80
CA THR A 46 -18.50 14.52 34.39
C THR A 46 -18.76 13.14 33.77
N VAL A 47 -19.74 12.44 34.29
CA VAL A 47 -20.04 11.03 33.95
C VAL A 47 -20.52 10.82 32.50
N LEU A 48 -21.01 11.85 31.80
CA LEU A 48 -21.52 11.70 30.43
C LEU A 48 -20.53 12.16 29.33
N ILE A 49 -19.73 13.20 29.61
CA ILE A 49 -18.76 13.73 28.63
C ILE A 49 -17.46 12.88 28.55
N PRO A 50 -16.93 12.31 29.68
CA PRO A 50 -15.72 11.46 29.62
C PRO A 50 -15.95 10.15 28.89
N MET A 51 -17.16 9.59 28.90
CA MET A 51 -17.44 8.35 28.16
C MET A 51 -17.26 8.55 26.65
N PHE A 52 -17.76 9.66 26.11
CA PHE A 52 -17.64 9.96 24.68
C PHE A 52 -16.18 10.18 24.29
N ASN A 53 -15.41 10.96 25.05
CA ASN A 53 -13.99 11.21 24.82
C ASN A 53 -13.09 9.99 25.04
N PHE A 54 -13.53 8.98 25.78
CA PHE A 54 -12.80 7.74 26.00
C PHE A 54 -12.99 6.75 24.85
N TYR A 55 -14.23 6.56 24.37
CA TYR A 55 -14.52 5.53 23.37
C TYR A 55 -14.09 5.92 21.95
N TRP A 56 -14.20 7.19 21.58
CA TRP A 56 -13.82 7.64 20.25
C TRP A 56 -12.33 7.45 19.94
N PRO A 57 -11.39 7.85 20.82
CA PRO A 57 -9.97 7.57 20.58
C PRO A 57 -9.64 6.08 20.55
N LEU A 58 -10.34 5.26 21.34
CA LEU A 58 -10.14 3.80 21.34
C LEU A 58 -10.42 3.17 19.97
N LEU A 59 -11.34 3.73 19.19
CA LEU A 59 -11.65 3.27 17.83
C LEU A 59 -10.85 4.02 16.76
N LEU A 60 -10.78 5.36 16.88
CA LEU A 60 -10.14 6.20 15.85
C LEU A 60 -8.62 6.01 15.82
N TYR A 61 -7.99 5.81 16.97
CA TYR A 61 -6.55 5.62 17.04
C TYR A 61 -6.07 4.38 16.28
N PRO A 62 -6.62 3.16 16.48
CA PRO A 62 -6.24 1.99 15.69
C PRO A 62 -6.53 2.16 14.19
N ILE A 63 -7.65 2.78 13.83
CA ILE A 63 -7.96 3.06 12.42
C ILE A 63 -6.91 4.00 11.82
N GLY A 64 -6.54 5.07 12.54
CA GLY A 64 -5.49 6.00 12.13
C GLY A 64 -4.13 5.31 11.98
N CYS A 65 -3.78 4.41 12.89
CA CYS A 65 -2.57 3.60 12.81
C CYS A 65 -2.53 2.74 11.55
N VAL A 66 -3.60 1.98 11.28
CA VAL A 66 -3.70 1.14 10.08
C VAL A 66 -3.64 1.99 8.81
N LEU A 67 -4.26 3.16 8.80
CA LEU A 67 -4.22 4.09 7.68
C LEU A 67 -2.78 4.58 7.43
N VAL A 68 -2.06 5.04 8.44
CA VAL A 68 -0.67 5.50 8.31
C VAL A 68 0.22 4.36 7.83
N TYR A 69 0.05 3.14 8.34
CA TYR A 69 0.80 1.97 7.87
C TYR A 69 0.45 1.59 6.43
N TYR A 70 -0.81 1.72 6.02
CA TYR A 70 -1.21 1.54 4.64
C TYR A 70 -0.53 2.57 3.72
N LEU A 71 -0.57 3.86 4.11
CA LEU A 71 0.05 4.95 3.35
C LEU A 71 1.57 4.84 3.29
N SER A 72 2.22 4.26 4.31
CA SER A 72 3.65 3.98 4.29
C SER A 72 4.05 2.82 3.37
N GLY A 73 3.09 2.17 2.70
CA GLY A 73 3.31 1.02 1.82
C GLY A 73 3.62 -0.26 2.58
N TYR A 74 3.32 -0.30 3.87
CA TYR A 74 3.69 -1.43 4.72
C TYR A 74 3.04 -2.75 4.25
N TYR A 75 1.79 -2.70 3.79
CA TYR A 75 1.02 -3.89 3.39
C TYR A 75 1.17 -4.30 1.93
N LEU A 76 1.91 -3.55 1.09
CA LEU A 76 2.02 -3.86 -0.33
C LEU A 76 2.74 -5.18 -0.60
N ARG A 77 3.84 -5.46 0.13
CA ARG A 77 4.66 -6.68 -0.04
C ARG A 77 4.86 -7.38 1.31
N PRO A 78 3.84 -8.04 1.87
CA PRO A 78 3.90 -8.56 3.25
C PRO A 78 4.92 -9.70 3.42
N LEU A 79 5.19 -10.51 2.39
CA LEU A 79 6.02 -11.70 2.48
C LEU A 79 7.51 -11.49 2.16
N ARG A 80 7.87 -10.36 1.53
CA ARG A 80 9.25 -10.06 1.08
C ARG A 80 9.84 -8.88 1.85
N LYS A 81 9.89 -8.96 3.18
CA LYS A 81 10.39 -7.84 4.00
C LYS A 81 11.68 -8.24 4.71
N PRO A 82 12.82 -7.61 4.41
CA PRO A 82 14.00 -7.72 5.26
C PRO A 82 13.72 -7.03 6.60
N TYR A 83 14.18 -7.63 7.70
CA TYR A 83 13.96 -7.14 9.07
C TYR A 83 14.41 -5.68 9.28
N SER A 84 15.50 -5.27 8.63
CA SER A 84 16.00 -3.89 8.68
C SER A 84 15.02 -2.86 8.08
N ARG A 85 14.34 -3.22 7.00
CA ARG A 85 13.33 -2.37 6.37
C ARG A 85 12.07 -2.27 7.24
N GLU A 86 11.72 -3.34 7.92
CA GLU A 86 10.60 -3.39 8.85
C GLU A 86 10.84 -2.47 10.05
N LEU A 87 12.03 -2.54 10.66
CA LEU A 87 12.42 -1.66 11.76
C LEU A 87 12.32 -0.18 11.38
N ARG A 88 12.96 0.22 10.30
CA ARG A 88 12.97 1.62 9.83
C ARG A 88 11.58 2.14 9.51
N ARG A 89 10.76 1.37 8.80
CA ARG A 89 9.38 1.78 8.44
C ARG A 89 8.50 1.89 9.69
N THR A 90 8.59 0.95 10.62
CA THR A 90 7.81 0.99 11.86
C THR A 90 8.21 2.18 12.71
N LEU A 91 9.51 2.49 12.82
CA LEU A 91 10.01 3.63 13.59
C LEU A 91 9.47 4.97 13.04
N ILE A 92 9.60 5.20 11.74
CA ILE A 92 9.10 6.43 11.10
C ILE A 92 7.58 6.53 11.23
N SER A 93 6.85 5.44 10.95
CA SER A 93 5.39 5.44 11.05
C SER A 93 4.92 5.65 12.49
N SER A 94 5.57 5.05 13.48
CA SER A 94 5.26 5.25 14.91
C SER A 94 5.48 6.70 15.33
N MET A 95 6.52 7.35 14.82
CA MET A 95 6.78 8.77 15.08
C MET A 95 5.64 9.65 14.53
N ILE A 96 5.24 9.42 13.28
CA ILE A 96 4.13 10.16 12.64
C ILE A 96 2.83 9.94 13.41
N ILE A 97 2.52 8.69 13.77
CA ILE A 97 1.30 8.31 14.51
C ILE A 97 1.29 9.00 15.87
N SER A 98 2.41 8.95 16.63
CA SER A 98 2.48 9.51 17.97
C SER A 98 2.33 11.03 17.96
N ILE A 99 2.93 11.72 16.99
CA ILE A 99 2.76 13.16 16.82
C ILE A 99 1.30 13.48 16.46
N GLY A 100 0.72 12.77 15.47
CA GLY A 100 -0.67 12.98 15.08
C GLY A 100 -1.66 12.72 16.22
N ALA A 101 -1.49 11.62 16.94
CA ALA A 101 -2.35 11.29 18.09
C ALA A 101 -2.18 12.28 19.25
N PHE A 102 -0.98 12.78 19.47
CA PHE A 102 -0.73 13.81 20.48
C PHE A 102 -1.54 15.08 20.20
N PHE A 103 -1.49 15.58 18.96
CA PHE A 103 -2.26 16.76 18.58
C PHE A 103 -3.78 16.54 18.53
N LEU A 104 -4.24 15.32 18.20
CA LEU A 104 -5.66 15.03 18.10
C LEU A 104 -6.32 14.69 19.44
N PHE A 105 -5.59 14.08 20.38
CA PHE A 105 -6.19 13.50 21.59
C PHE A 105 -5.55 13.91 22.92
N VAL A 106 -4.38 14.57 22.90
CA VAL A 106 -3.63 14.84 24.13
C VAL A 106 -3.44 16.32 24.38
N ILE A 107 -3.38 17.15 23.34
CA ILE A 107 -3.08 18.59 23.46
C ILE A 107 -4.15 19.37 24.25
N ASP A 108 -5.42 18.97 24.13
CA ASP A 108 -6.55 19.66 24.77
C ASP A 108 -6.74 19.27 26.23
N ASP A 109 -5.93 18.35 26.75
CA ASP A 109 -6.03 17.95 28.16
C ASP A 109 -5.50 19.06 29.07
N PRO A 110 -6.24 19.45 30.11
CA PRO A 110 -5.83 20.45 31.08
C PRO A 110 -4.72 19.90 32.00
N ILE A 111 -3.51 19.82 31.50
CA ILE A 111 -2.34 19.40 32.28
C ILE A 111 -1.73 20.65 32.95
N ASN A 112 -2.43 21.30 33.85
CA ASN A 112 -1.99 22.34 34.79
C ASN A 112 -0.65 23.06 34.43
N GLY A 113 -0.45 23.55 33.19
CA GLY A 113 0.67 24.42 32.78
C GLY A 113 2.07 23.80 32.75
N ASN A 114 2.24 22.50 33.01
CA ASN A 114 3.54 21.85 32.99
C ASN A 114 3.88 21.27 31.61
N TYR A 115 4.66 22.00 30.84
CA TYR A 115 5.12 21.58 29.50
C TYR A 115 5.87 20.24 29.51
N ASP A 116 6.60 19.92 30.59
CA ASP A 116 7.33 18.65 30.74
C ASP A 116 6.41 17.43 30.70
N ARG A 117 5.18 17.55 31.15
CA ARG A 117 4.17 16.46 31.10
C ARG A 117 3.69 16.17 29.70
N TYR A 118 3.57 17.20 28.85
CA TYR A 118 3.21 17.01 27.44
C TYR A 118 4.32 16.28 26.69
N LEU A 119 5.58 16.71 26.90
CA LEU A 119 6.74 16.06 26.27
C LEU A 119 6.87 14.61 26.74
N THR A 120 6.73 14.36 28.05
CA THR A 120 6.75 13.02 28.62
C THR A 120 5.65 12.14 28.02
N SER A 121 4.42 12.65 27.91
CA SER A 121 3.29 11.93 27.30
C SER A 121 3.58 11.57 25.84
N LEU A 122 4.15 12.49 25.06
CA LEU A 122 4.52 12.25 23.67
C LEU A 122 5.60 11.16 23.54
N LEU A 123 6.66 11.25 24.35
CA LEU A 123 7.77 10.29 24.33
C LEU A 123 7.31 8.89 24.76
N VAL A 124 6.48 8.80 25.80
CA VAL A 124 5.93 7.54 26.28
C VAL A 124 4.97 6.93 25.24
N LEU A 125 4.10 7.75 24.65
CA LEU A 125 3.22 7.29 23.57
C LEU A 125 4.03 6.74 22.41
N PHE A 126 5.08 7.44 21.98
CA PHE A 126 5.98 6.97 20.93
C PHE A 126 6.66 5.64 21.30
N ALA A 127 7.20 5.52 22.51
CA ALA A 127 7.87 4.31 22.95
C ALA A 127 6.92 3.10 23.02
N ILE A 128 5.73 3.27 23.62
CA ILE A 128 4.72 2.21 23.72
C ILE A 128 4.20 1.85 22.31
N GLN A 129 3.97 2.83 21.43
CA GLN A 129 3.53 2.61 20.06
C GLN A 129 4.58 1.83 19.25
N PHE A 130 5.85 2.25 19.33
CA PHE A 130 6.90 1.57 18.61
C PHE A 130 7.06 0.11 19.07
N VAL A 131 7.20 -0.10 20.38
CA VAL A 131 7.38 -1.44 20.97
C VAL A 131 6.14 -2.30 20.72
N GLY A 132 4.96 -1.78 21.02
CA GLY A 132 3.69 -2.51 20.93
C GLY A 132 3.30 -2.91 19.52
N CYS A 133 3.77 -2.20 18.47
CA CYS A 133 3.51 -2.58 17.08
C CYS A 133 4.68 -3.35 16.46
N TYR A 134 5.92 -3.07 16.81
CA TYR A 134 7.10 -3.72 16.23
C TYR A 134 7.18 -5.21 16.58
N PHE A 135 7.04 -5.57 17.85
CA PHE A 135 7.17 -6.97 18.28
C PHE A 135 6.10 -7.90 17.71
N PRO A 136 4.79 -7.58 17.73
CA PRO A 136 3.78 -8.41 17.10
C PRO A 136 4.02 -8.59 15.59
N ARG A 137 4.51 -7.56 14.89
CA ARG A 137 4.88 -7.66 13.48
C ARG A 137 6.04 -8.60 13.24
N LEU A 138 7.11 -8.48 14.05
CA LEU A 138 8.23 -9.42 13.99
C LEU A 138 7.77 -10.85 14.17
N LEU A 139 6.87 -11.09 15.12
CA LEU A 139 6.31 -12.41 15.35
C LEU A 139 5.55 -12.92 14.11
N VAL A 140 4.70 -12.10 13.51
CA VAL A 140 3.98 -12.47 12.29
C VAL A 140 4.95 -12.73 11.14
N THR A 141 5.95 -11.90 10.95
CA THR A 141 6.99 -12.07 9.94
C THR A 141 7.77 -13.37 10.15
N PHE A 142 8.18 -13.65 11.38
CA PHE A 142 8.87 -14.88 11.76
C PHE A 142 8.00 -16.13 11.49
N ILE A 143 6.74 -16.09 11.91
CA ILE A 143 5.79 -17.19 11.66
C ILE A 143 5.56 -17.39 10.16
N ALA A 144 5.40 -16.30 9.39
CA ALA A 144 5.22 -16.36 7.95
C ALA A 144 6.42 -17.03 7.27
N HIS A 145 7.65 -16.67 7.65
CA HIS A 145 8.86 -17.27 7.10
C HIS A 145 9.04 -18.74 7.49
N LYS A 146 8.53 -19.15 8.66
CA LYS A 146 8.64 -20.53 9.13
C LYS A 146 7.57 -21.47 8.55
N LEU A 147 6.35 -20.97 8.38
CA LEU A 147 5.20 -21.79 7.96
C LEU A 147 5.01 -21.85 6.45
N ASP A 148 5.36 -20.81 5.75
CA ASP A 148 5.19 -20.73 4.31
C ASP A 148 6.55 -20.67 3.62
N ASP A 149 6.64 -21.41 2.51
CA ASP A 149 7.75 -21.27 1.57
C ASP A 149 7.63 -19.90 0.91
N VAL A 150 8.34 -18.92 1.50
CA VAL A 150 8.27 -17.49 1.11
C VAL A 150 9.16 -17.22 -0.09
N ALA A 151 9.98 -18.21 -0.50
CA ALA A 151 10.84 -18.08 -1.66
C ALA A 151 10.00 -17.78 -2.91
N PRO A 152 10.32 -16.71 -3.66
CA PRO A 152 9.63 -16.41 -4.90
C PRO A 152 9.85 -17.55 -5.88
N ARG A 153 8.80 -17.97 -6.56
CA ARG A 153 8.94 -18.90 -7.68
C ARG A 153 9.57 -18.15 -8.84
N ARG A 154 10.82 -18.48 -9.13
CA ARG A 154 11.61 -17.87 -10.18
C ARG A 154 11.57 -18.74 -11.43
N TYR A 155 11.46 -18.10 -12.58
CA TYR A 155 11.65 -18.73 -13.89
C TYR A 155 12.78 -18.01 -14.59
N THR A 156 13.78 -18.75 -15.05
CA THR A 156 14.92 -18.17 -15.75
C THR A 156 14.73 -18.37 -17.25
N ILE A 157 14.92 -17.29 -18.02
CA ILE A 157 14.83 -17.28 -19.48
C ILE A 157 16.23 -16.99 -20.03
N HIS A 158 16.75 -17.89 -20.84
CA HIS A 158 18.06 -17.76 -21.48
C HIS A 158 17.97 -17.36 -22.97
N SER A 159 16.81 -17.56 -23.59
CA SER A 159 16.57 -17.28 -25.00
C SER A 159 15.16 -16.73 -25.20
N ILE A 160 14.97 -15.93 -26.26
CA ILE A 160 13.69 -15.33 -26.63
C ILE A 160 12.63 -16.41 -26.93
N ASP A 161 13.04 -17.53 -27.46
CA ASP A 161 12.16 -18.64 -27.83
C ASP A 161 11.50 -19.29 -26.60
N GLU A 162 12.16 -19.23 -25.43
CA GLU A 162 11.66 -19.78 -24.16
C GLU A 162 10.46 -18.98 -23.58
N VAL A 163 10.20 -17.79 -24.08
CA VAL A 163 9.05 -16.96 -23.62
C VAL A 163 7.73 -17.70 -23.78
N HIS A 164 7.57 -18.43 -24.87
CA HIS A 164 6.35 -19.20 -25.11
C HIS A 164 6.18 -20.37 -24.14
N GLU A 165 7.29 -20.99 -23.74
CA GLU A 165 7.30 -22.02 -22.70
C GLU A 165 6.98 -21.44 -21.34
N PHE A 166 7.55 -20.26 -21.02
CA PHE A 166 7.20 -19.52 -19.82
C PHE A 166 5.71 -19.16 -19.76
N GLU A 167 5.12 -18.65 -20.85
CA GLU A 167 3.68 -18.30 -20.90
C GLU A 167 2.81 -19.53 -20.57
N LYS A 168 3.12 -20.70 -21.13
CA LYS A 168 2.43 -21.95 -20.83
C LYS A 168 2.63 -22.40 -19.38
N ALA A 169 3.87 -22.34 -18.89
CA ALA A 169 4.21 -22.72 -17.53
C ALA A 169 3.57 -21.77 -16.50
N HIS A 170 3.55 -20.45 -16.79
CA HIS A 170 2.93 -19.44 -15.94
C HIS A 170 1.40 -19.60 -15.87
N ALA A 171 0.76 -19.99 -16.96
CA ALA A 171 -0.68 -20.27 -16.98
C ALA A 171 -1.07 -21.48 -16.11
N GLN A 172 -0.21 -22.50 -16.02
CA GLN A 172 -0.42 -23.67 -15.18
C GLN A 172 -0.02 -23.40 -13.71
N HIS A 173 1.15 -22.80 -13.52
CA HIS A 173 1.73 -22.49 -12.22
C HIS A 173 2.26 -21.05 -12.23
N PRO A 174 1.56 -20.10 -11.63
CA PRO A 174 1.99 -18.71 -11.63
C PRO A 174 3.36 -18.56 -10.96
N TYR A 175 4.28 -17.90 -11.66
CA TYR A 175 5.59 -17.49 -11.19
C TYR A 175 5.51 -16.05 -10.67
N ASP A 176 6.40 -15.72 -9.73
CA ASP A 176 6.46 -14.40 -9.09
C ASP A 176 7.49 -13.50 -9.76
N GLU A 177 8.57 -14.11 -10.23
CA GLU A 177 9.73 -13.39 -10.78
C GLU A 177 10.27 -14.15 -12.00
N VAL A 178 10.60 -13.38 -13.04
CA VAL A 178 11.31 -13.87 -14.23
C VAL A 178 12.70 -13.29 -14.23
N ILE A 179 13.70 -14.16 -14.31
CA ILE A 179 15.10 -13.78 -14.40
C ILE A 179 15.53 -13.92 -15.86
N LEU A 180 15.98 -12.82 -16.44
CA LEU A 180 16.53 -12.81 -17.78
C LEU A 180 18.03 -13.00 -17.68
N ASP A 181 18.51 -14.18 -18.07
CA ASP A 181 19.93 -14.52 -18.18
C ASP A 181 20.29 -14.57 -19.68
N LEU A 182 20.27 -13.39 -20.30
CA LEU A 182 20.52 -13.25 -21.73
C LEU A 182 22.02 -13.18 -22.00
N ARG A 183 22.48 -13.93 -23.01
CA ARG A 183 23.88 -13.85 -23.45
C ARG A 183 24.17 -12.45 -24.02
N SER A 184 25.39 -12.01 -23.89
CA SER A 184 25.89 -10.69 -24.33
C SER A 184 25.70 -10.37 -25.83
N GLU A 185 25.34 -11.36 -26.64
CA GLU A 185 25.08 -11.21 -28.08
C GLU A 185 23.63 -10.84 -28.41
N THR A 186 22.74 -10.77 -27.43
CA THR A 186 21.30 -10.44 -27.65
C THR A 186 21.18 -8.96 -28.03
N LYS A 187 20.54 -8.67 -29.17
CA LYS A 187 20.33 -7.30 -29.65
C LYS A 187 19.40 -6.55 -28.72
N GLU A 188 19.62 -5.24 -28.51
CA GLU A 188 18.78 -4.39 -27.67
C GLU A 188 17.28 -4.46 -28.06
N ASN A 189 16.97 -4.50 -29.36
CA ASN A 189 15.60 -4.61 -29.85
C ASN A 189 14.90 -5.90 -29.38
N ASP A 190 15.63 -6.98 -29.28
CA ASP A 190 15.12 -8.28 -28.85
C ASP A 190 14.79 -8.26 -27.36
N ILE A 191 15.57 -7.54 -26.56
CA ILE A 191 15.31 -7.33 -25.13
C ILE A 191 14.02 -6.51 -24.94
N TYR A 192 13.81 -5.44 -25.72
CA TYR A 192 12.57 -4.66 -25.66
C TYR A 192 11.35 -5.48 -26.04
N LEU A 193 11.44 -6.30 -27.08
CA LEU A 193 10.34 -7.17 -27.51
C LEU A 193 10.01 -8.19 -26.40
N LEU A 194 11.01 -8.76 -25.77
CA LEU A 194 10.88 -9.72 -24.68
C LEU A 194 10.21 -9.09 -23.45
N ILE A 195 10.66 -7.90 -23.03
CA ILE A 195 10.07 -7.17 -21.91
C ILE A 195 8.61 -6.83 -22.20
N ASN A 196 8.29 -6.32 -23.41
CA ASN A 196 6.93 -5.99 -23.80
C ASN A 196 6.01 -7.22 -23.81
N ARG A 197 6.52 -8.38 -24.18
CA ARG A 197 5.77 -9.63 -24.18
C ARG A 197 5.54 -10.19 -22.79
N LEU A 198 6.48 -10.02 -21.88
CA LEU A 198 6.38 -10.42 -20.47
C LEU A 198 5.52 -9.45 -19.64
N TYR A 199 5.38 -8.18 -20.07
CA TYR A 199 4.69 -7.15 -19.33
C TYR A 199 3.24 -7.49 -18.95
N PRO A 200 2.41 -8.12 -19.82
CA PRO A 200 1.05 -8.52 -19.47
C PRO A 200 0.97 -9.61 -18.40
N ALA A 201 2.02 -10.42 -18.23
CA ALA A 201 2.05 -11.48 -17.23
C ALA A 201 2.09 -10.94 -15.78
N ASN A 202 2.37 -9.64 -15.61
CA ASN A 202 2.43 -8.95 -14.30
C ASN A 202 3.38 -9.64 -13.30
N VAL A 203 4.53 -10.09 -13.79
CA VAL A 203 5.63 -10.69 -13.02
C VAL A 203 6.74 -9.67 -12.82
N GLU A 204 7.51 -9.82 -11.74
CA GLU A 204 8.72 -9.02 -11.56
C GLU A 204 9.78 -9.53 -12.55
N ILE A 205 10.36 -8.62 -13.33
CA ILE A 205 11.40 -8.96 -14.31
C ILE A 205 12.73 -8.44 -13.78
N SER A 206 13.68 -9.34 -13.62
CA SER A 206 15.04 -9.05 -13.19
C SER A 206 16.03 -9.56 -14.24
N VAL A 207 17.13 -8.86 -14.44
CA VAL A 207 18.20 -9.27 -15.36
C VAL A 207 19.44 -9.63 -14.59
N VAL A 208 20.12 -10.69 -15.02
CA VAL A 208 21.46 -11.01 -14.51
C VAL A 208 22.43 -9.94 -15.01
N PRO A 209 23.09 -9.19 -14.11
CA PRO A 209 23.97 -8.11 -14.50
C PRO A 209 25.22 -8.63 -15.21
N SER A 210 25.71 -7.86 -16.18
CA SER A 210 27.02 -8.09 -16.78
C SER A 210 28.14 -7.73 -15.78
N LEU A 211 29.34 -8.17 -16.06
CA LEU A 211 30.52 -7.80 -15.27
C LEU A 211 30.70 -6.27 -15.18
N TYR A 212 30.35 -5.56 -16.24
CA TYR A 212 30.40 -4.10 -16.31
C TYR A 212 29.38 -3.46 -15.35
N ASP A 213 28.14 -3.97 -15.30
CA ASP A 213 27.10 -3.48 -14.40
C ASP A 213 27.46 -3.69 -12.92
N MET A 214 28.14 -4.80 -12.62
CA MET A 214 28.67 -5.08 -11.28
C MET A 214 29.76 -4.08 -10.88
N LEU A 215 30.69 -3.78 -11.79
CA LEU A 215 31.81 -2.87 -11.55
C LEU A 215 31.34 -1.40 -11.42
N THR A 216 30.31 -1.00 -12.15
CA THR A 216 29.77 0.36 -12.11
C THR A 216 28.80 0.60 -10.96
N GLY A 217 28.45 -0.46 -10.20
CA GLY A 217 27.49 -0.37 -9.09
C GLY A 217 26.02 -0.25 -9.53
N ALA A 218 25.72 -0.51 -10.80
CA ALA A 218 24.35 -0.54 -11.31
C ALA A 218 23.55 -1.73 -10.77
N ALA A 219 24.26 -2.81 -10.38
CA ALA A 219 23.63 -4.00 -9.80
C ALA A 219 23.29 -3.78 -8.33
N VAL A 220 22.02 -3.97 -7.98
CA VAL A 220 21.54 -3.94 -6.58
C VAL A 220 21.53 -5.37 -6.05
N ILE A 221 22.34 -5.64 -5.04
CA ILE A 221 22.30 -6.93 -4.33
C ILE A 221 21.06 -6.92 -3.44
N ALA A 222 20.04 -7.66 -3.85
CA ALA A 222 18.78 -7.75 -3.11
C ALA A 222 18.93 -8.56 -1.82
N ASP A 223 19.78 -9.58 -1.82
CA ASP A 223 20.07 -10.41 -0.64
C ASP A 223 21.53 -10.88 -0.68
N VAL A 224 22.17 -10.97 0.51
CA VAL A 224 23.60 -11.35 0.64
C VAL A 224 23.87 -12.80 0.19
N ALA A 225 22.82 -13.62 0.11
CA ALA A 225 22.91 -15.04 -0.26
C ALA A 225 22.52 -15.33 -1.72
N ASP A 226 22.06 -14.33 -2.47
CA ASP A 226 21.52 -14.51 -3.82
C ASP A 226 22.41 -13.85 -4.89
N GLN A 227 22.24 -14.26 -6.14
CA GLN A 227 22.95 -13.64 -7.26
C GLN A 227 22.54 -12.16 -7.37
N PRO A 228 23.46 -11.24 -7.68
CA PRO A 228 23.11 -9.85 -7.94
C PRO A 228 22.17 -9.80 -9.15
N LEU A 229 21.03 -9.13 -9.00
CA LEU A 229 20.03 -8.97 -10.04
C LEU A 229 19.71 -7.50 -10.22
N ILE A 230 19.46 -7.07 -11.46
CA ILE A 230 18.96 -5.72 -11.77
C ILE A 230 17.47 -5.83 -12.04
N PRO A 231 16.60 -5.29 -11.16
CA PRO A 231 15.16 -5.29 -11.40
C PRO A 231 14.81 -4.25 -12.46
N ILE A 232 14.19 -4.69 -13.56
CA ILE A 232 13.73 -3.80 -14.65
C ILE A 232 12.33 -3.26 -14.36
N THR A 233 11.48 -4.07 -13.73
CA THR A 233 10.07 -3.72 -13.47
C THR A 233 9.86 -3.01 -12.14
N GLU A 234 10.92 -2.70 -11.40
CA GLU A 234 10.76 -1.89 -10.19
C GLU A 234 10.25 -0.49 -10.55
N HIS A 235 9.15 -0.14 -9.91
CA HIS A 235 8.63 1.20 -10.02
C HIS A 235 9.67 2.19 -9.49
N LYS A 236 9.95 3.26 -10.25
CA LYS A 236 10.84 4.35 -9.82
C LYS A 236 10.40 5.00 -8.50
N MET A 237 9.13 4.80 -8.12
CA MET A 237 8.57 5.30 -6.86
C MET A 237 8.67 4.24 -5.76
N SER A 238 9.02 4.70 -4.56
CA SER A 238 8.98 3.84 -3.36
C SER A 238 7.55 3.37 -3.06
N ASP A 239 7.40 2.24 -2.37
CA ASP A 239 6.08 1.73 -1.95
C ASP A 239 5.26 2.79 -1.18
N ALA A 240 5.93 3.59 -0.33
CA ALA A 240 5.30 4.71 0.35
C ALA A 240 4.82 5.78 -0.63
N GLY A 241 5.64 6.13 -1.62
CA GLY A 241 5.27 7.09 -2.67
C GLY A 241 4.04 6.65 -3.45
N LEU A 242 3.94 5.37 -3.81
CA LEU A 242 2.76 4.80 -4.49
C LEU A 242 1.50 4.90 -3.61
N CYS A 243 1.62 4.58 -2.32
CA CYS A 243 0.48 4.66 -1.40
C CYS A 243 0.06 6.10 -1.13
N ILE A 244 1.01 7.01 -0.93
CA ILE A 244 0.73 8.44 -0.77
C ILE A 244 0.07 9.00 -2.04
N LYS A 245 0.65 8.70 -3.21
CA LYS A 245 0.02 9.07 -4.49
C LYS A 245 -1.41 8.58 -4.57
N ARG A 246 -1.67 7.31 -4.25
CA ARG A 246 -3.02 6.74 -4.28
C ARG A 246 -3.97 7.43 -3.31
N ALA A 247 -3.50 7.77 -2.11
CA ALA A 247 -4.29 8.53 -1.14
C ALA A 247 -4.67 9.91 -1.69
N PHE A 248 -3.69 10.64 -2.26
CA PHE A 248 -3.97 11.92 -2.92
C PHE A 248 -4.98 11.75 -4.07
N ASP A 249 -4.78 10.78 -4.95
CA ASP A 249 -5.72 10.51 -6.06
C ASP A 249 -7.16 10.30 -5.55
N VAL A 250 -7.33 9.53 -4.46
CA VAL A 250 -8.65 9.26 -3.87
C VAL A 250 -9.24 10.51 -3.21
N VAL A 251 -8.46 11.22 -2.39
CA VAL A 251 -8.94 12.40 -1.67
C VAL A 251 -9.32 13.51 -2.65
N PHE A 252 -8.43 13.83 -3.60
CA PHE A 252 -8.71 14.88 -4.58
C PHE A 252 -9.86 14.53 -5.51
N SER A 253 -9.99 13.27 -5.94
CA SER A 253 -11.13 12.85 -6.76
C SER A 253 -12.45 12.92 -5.98
N LEU A 254 -12.44 12.58 -4.68
CA LEU A 254 -13.61 12.71 -3.83
C LEU A 254 -14.02 14.17 -3.63
N ILE A 255 -13.05 15.05 -3.32
CA ILE A 255 -13.29 16.50 -3.19
C ILE A 255 -13.84 17.07 -4.50
N ALA A 256 -13.23 16.71 -5.63
CA ALA A 256 -13.68 17.16 -6.95
C ALA A 256 -15.11 16.67 -7.25
N LEU A 257 -15.42 15.42 -6.91
CA LEU A 257 -16.76 14.85 -7.14
C LEU A 257 -17.82 15.57 -6.29
N VAL A 258 -17.51 15.90 -5.04
CA VAL A 258 -18.42 16.65 -4.17
C VAL A 258 -18.55 18.11 -4.64
N LEU A 259 -17.42 18.78 -4.89
CA LEU A 259 -17.40 20.20 -5.27
C LEU A 259 -18.10 20.44 -6.61
N PHE A 260 -17.86 19.59 -7.62
CA PHE A 260 -18.46 19.70 -8.93
C PHE A 260 -19.80 18.93 -9.08
N SER A 261 -20.34 18.38 -7.99
CA SER A 261 -21.64 17.66 -8.04
C SER A 261 -22.78 18.47 -8.65
N PRO A 262 -22.95 19.79 -8.36
CA PRO A 262 -24.00 20.57 -9.01
C PRO A 262 -23.77 20.72 -10.51
N VAL A 263 -22.52 20.85 -10.96
CA VAL A 263 -22.18 20.90 -12.40
C VAL A 263 -22.48 19.57 -13.07
N TYR A 264 -22.12 18.45 -12.44
CA TYR A 264 -22.42 17.11 -12.94
C TYR A 264 -23.94 16.89 -13.06
N LEU A 265 -24.71 17.39 -12.09
CA LEU A 265 -26.17 17.32 -12.15
C LEU A 265 -26.74 18.11 -13.33
N LEU A 266 -26.26 19.35 -13.55
CA LEU A 266 -26.67 20.17 -14.70
C LEU A 266 -26.35 19.52 -16.03
N VAL A 267 -25.13 18.95 -16.16
CA VAL A 267 -24.72 18.19 -17.36
C VAL A 267 -25.59 16.95 -17.56
N ALA A 268 -25.87 16.23 -16.48
CA ALA A 268 -26.74 15.04 -16.53
C ALA A 268 -28.14 15.39 -17.02
N LEU A 269 -28.74 16.50 -16.51
CA LEU A 269 -30.04 17.02 -16.94
C LEU A 269 -30.03 17.46 -18.40
N ALA A 270 -28.95 18.15 -18.85
CA ALA A 270 -28.79 18.55 -20.23
C ALA A 270 -28.71 17.36 -21.18
N VAL A 271 -27.94 16.33 -20.82
CA VAL A 271 -27.88 15.08 -21.61
C VAL A 271 -29.21 14.36 -21.65
N TRP A 272 -29.90 14.28 -20.52
CA TRP A 272 -31.21 13.65 -20.44
C TRP A 272 -32.27 14.37 -21.29
N SER A 273 -32.26 15.73 -21.31
CA SER A 273 -33.20 16.54 -22.07
C SER A 273 -32.92 16.50 -23.59
N THR A 274 -31.65 16.33 -23.97
CA THR A 274 -31.25 16.42 -25.42
C THR A 274 -31.50 15.12 -26.18
N SER A 275 -31.40 13.94 -25.53
CA SER A 275 -31.60 12.67 -26.20
C SER A 275 -32.07 11.56 -25.27
N ARG A 276 -33.04 10.72 -25.77
CA ARG A 276 -33.52 9.55 -25.03
C ARG A 276 -32.42 8.49 -24.88
N GLY A 277 -32.23 7.94 -23.68
CA GLY A 277 -31.31 6.85 -23.38
C GLY A 277 -30.46 7.10 -22.12
N PRO A 278 -29.46 6.23 -21.81
CA PRO A 278 -28.65 6.34 -20.61
C PRO A 278 -27.81 7.62 -20.62
N ILE A 279 -27.67 8.27 -19.44
CA ILE A 279 -26.88 9.49 -19.26
C ILE A 279 -25.38 9.19 -19.38
N PHE A 280 -24.98 8.02 -18.90
CA PHE A 280 -23.58 7.60 -18.87
C PHE A 280 -23.29 6.58 -19.96
N TYR A 281 -22.14 6.76 -20.60
CA TYR A 281 -21.54 5.82 -21.54
C TYR A 281 -20.31 5.16 -20.92
N ARG A 282 -20.18 3.85 -21.13
CA ARG A 282 -19.03 3.07 -20.66
C ARG A 282 -18.16 2.70 -21.85
N GLN A 283 -16.88 3.02 -21.76
CA GLN A 283 -15.90 2.68 -22.79
C GLN A 283 -14.80 1.83 -22.16
N GLU A 284 -14.55 0.67 -22.75
CA GLU A 284 -13.43 -0.17 -22.35
C GLU A 284 -12.10 0.45 -22.83
N ARG A 285 -11.11 0.48 -21.93
CA ARG A 285 -9.76 0.95 -22.19
C ARG A 285 -8.76 -0.03 -21.60
N ILE A 286 -7.59 -0.12 -22.24
CA ILE A 286 -6.48 -0.92 -21.75
C ILE A 286 -5.74 -0.12 -20.67
N GLY A 287 -5.64 -0.68 -19.48
CA GLY A 287 -4.95 -0.11 -18.33
C GLY A 287 -3.54 -0.66 -18.12
N LEU A 288 -3.04 -0.45 -16.93
CA LEU A 288 -1.73 -0.94 -16.49
C LEU A 288 -1.67 -2.47 -16.61
N HIS A 289 -0.56 -3.00 -17.09
CA HIS A 289 -0.33 -4.44 -17.37
C HIS A 289 -1.31 -5.06 -18.37
N GLY A 290 -1.87 -4.25 -19.29
CA GLY A 290 -2.79 -4.77 -20.32
C GLY A 290 -4.17 -5.15 -19.77
N ILE A 291 -4.49 -4.85 -18.51
CA ILE A 291 -5.78 -5.21 -17.90
C ILE A 291 -6.85 -4.21 -18.37
N PRO A 292 -7.92 -4.69 -19.04
CA PRO A 292 -8.98 -3.81 -19.49
C PRO A 292 -9.78 -3.24 -18.32
N PHE A 293 -10.17 -1.97 -18.43
CA PHE A 293 -11.04 -1.30 -17.45
C PHE A 293 -12.05 -0.39 -18.14
N ASN A 294 -13.18 -0.14 -17.51
CA ASN A 294 -14.25 0.69 -18.05
C ASN A 294 -14.15 2.13 -17.54
N ILE A 295 -14.04 3.09 -18.47
CA ILE A 295 -14.19 4.51 -18.19
C ILE A 295 -15.67 4.87 -18.30
N ILE A 296 -16.18 5.63 -17.33
CA ILE A 296 -17.53 6.19 -17.34
C ILE A 296 -17.45 7.63 -17.84
N LYS A 297 -18.22 7.99 -18.85
CA LYS A 297 -18.30 9.34 -19.43
C LYS A 297 -19.76 9.78 -19.55
N PHE A 298 -20.03 11.09 -19.56
CA PHE A 298 -21.32 11.59 -20.03
C PHE A 298 -21.47 11.30 -21.52
N ARG A 299 -22.65 10.90 -21.93
CA ARG A 299 -22.93 10.62 -23.34
C ARG A 299 -23.00 11.92 -24.12
N THR A 300 -22.17 12.06 -25.14
CA THR A 300 -22.13 13.21 -26.05
C THR A 300 -22.72 12.91 -27.44
N MET A 301 -22.82 11.63 -27.82
CA MET A 301 -23.34 11.18 -29.10
C MET A 301 -24.73 10.55 -28.98
N ARG A 302 -25.52 10.58 -30.05
CA ARG A 302 -26.81 9.89 -30.13
C ARG A 302 -26.58 8.38 -30.20
N ILE A 303 -27.57 7.59 -29.76
CA ILE A 303 -27.55 6.13 -29.89
C ILE A 303 -27.59 5.83 -31.39
N HIS A 304 -26.70 4.96 -31.85
CA HIS A 304 -26.46 4.55 -33.25
C HIS A 304 -25.55 5.46 -34.08
N ALA A 305 -24.93 6.48 -33.55
CA ALA A 305 -23.95 7.28 -34.28
C ALA A 305 -22.70 6.50 -34.74
N GLU A 306 -22.39 5.38 -34.06
CA GLU A 306 -21.24 4.52 -34.42
C GLU A 306 -21.52 3.60 -35.61
N ASN A 307 -22.79 3.38 -35.99
CA ASN A 307 -23.14 2.52 -37.13
C ASN A 307 -23.09 3.25 -38.48
N ASP A 308 -22.99 4.59 -38.47
CA ASP A 308 -23.08 5.40 -39.67
C ASP A 308 -21.74 5.84 -40.28
N THR A 309 -20.61 5.55 -39.61
CA THR A 309 -19.27 5.85 -40.13
C THR A 309 -18.35 4.65 -39.97
N PRO A 310 -17.89 4.00 -41.07
CA PRO A 310 -16.81 3.03 -41.01
C PRO A 310 -15.54 3.75 -40.58
N GLN A 311 -14.93 3.27 -39.47
CA GLN A 311 -13.57 3.67 -39.05
C GLN A 311 -12.53 2.93 -39.86
#